data_602d253c886567c2f36d5199bd644c21
#
_entry.id   602d253c886567c2f36d5199bd644c21
#
_cell.length_a   1.000
_cell.length_b   1.000
_cell.length_c   1.000
_cell.angle_alpha   90.00
_cell.angle_beta   90.00
_cell.angle_gamma   90.00
#
_symmetry.space_group_name_H-M   'P 1'
#
loop_
_entity.id
_entity.type
_entity.pdbx_description
1 polymer ?
#
loop_
_entity_poly.entity_id
_entity_poly.type
_entity_poly.pdbx_seq_one_letter_code
_entity_poly.pdbx_strand_id
1 'polypeptide(L)'
;MRQLKITKSITNRESASLDKYLQEIGREELVSPEEEVELAQRIRKGDQEALEKLTRANLRFVVSVAKQYQNQGLSLPDLINEGNLGLIKAAEKFDETRGFKFISYAVWWIRQSILQALAEQSRIVRLPLNQVGSLNKINKALGKFEQEHERQPSTEELAEMIDIPQDKIADTMRVSGRHVSVDAPFVEGEDNSLLDVLPNEDSPMADKGLTNESLSIEIERALQILTPREREIIKSFFGIGCQEMTLEEIGERLDLTRERVRQIKEKAIRKLKKPSASKLLKSYLG
;
A
#
# COMPACT_ATOMS: atom_id res chain seq x y z
N MET A 1 -12.47 -21.95 25.46
CA MET A 1 -13.15 -21.60 24.18
C MET A 1 -14.33 -20.70 24.52
N ARG A 2 -14.35 -19.47 24.01
CA ARG A 2 -15.53 -18.59 24.16
C ARG A 2 -16.62 -19.12 23.26
N GLN A 3 -17.75 -19.50 23.86
CA GLN A 3 -18.97 -19.84 23.12
C GLN A 3 -19.42 -18.63 22.30
N LEU A 4 -19.75 -18.85 21.03
CA LEU A 4 -20.30 -17.84 20.14
C LEU A 4 -21.65 -17.42 20.66
N LYS A 5 -21.75 -16.27 21.31
CA LYS A 5 -23.06 -15.64 21.59
C LYS A 5 -23.50 -14.91 20.34
N ILE A 6 -24.42 -15.46 19.59
CA ILE A 6 -25.09 -14.79 18.47
C ILE A 6 -26.06 -13.77 19.07
N THR A 7 -25.66 -12.52 19.16
CA THR A 7 -26.59 -11.44 19.50
C THR A 7 -27.34 -11.01 18.26
N LYS A 8 -28.63 -10.77 18.36
CA LYS A 8 -29.46 -10.23 17.28
C LYS A 8 -28.99 -8.79 16.98
N SER A 9 -28.10 -8.62 16.01
CA SER A 9 -27.69 -7.31 15.53
C SER A 9 -28.52 -6.90 14.31
N ILE A 10 -28.91 -5.64 14.24
CA ILE A 10 -29.60 -5.07 13.09
C ILE A 10 -28.61 -5.08 11.90
N THR A 11 -29.04 -5.62 10.75
CA THR A 11 -28.24 -5.59 9.52
C THR A 11 -28.47 -4.26 8.85
N ASN A 12 -27.41 -3.49 8.62
CA ASN A 12 -27.49 -2.32 7.80
C ASN A 12 -27.66 -2.78 6.34
N ARG A 13 -28.76 -2.40 5.71
CA ARG A 13 -29.16 -2.87 4.37
C ARG A 13 -28.74 -1.82 3.35
N GLU A 14 -27.46 -1.81 3.00
CA GLU A 14 -26.89 -0.79 2.12
C GLU A 14 -27.16 -1.04 0.63
N SER A 15 -27.59 -2.25 0.25
CA SER A 15 -27.87 -2.57 -1.15
C SER A 15 -29.12 -3.41 -1.34
N ALA A 16 -29.90 -3.13 -2.39
CA ALA A 16 -31.09 -3.88 -2.79
C ALA A 16 -30.76 -5.36 -3.11
N SER A 17 -29.55 -5.65 -3.57
CA SER A 17 -29.08 -7.01 -3.86
C SER A 17 -28.89 -7.83 -2.58
N LEU A 18 -28.35 -7.23 -1.52
CA LEU A 18 -28.21 -7.88 -0.22
C LEU A 18 -29.59 -8.19 0.40
N ASP A 19 -30.54 -7.25 0.27
CA ASP A 19 -31.91 -7.50 0.76
C ASP A 19 -32.56 -8.67 0.07
N LYS A 20 -32.44 -8.77 -1.25
CA LYS A 20 -32.96 -9.90 -2.03
C LYS A 20 -32.33 -11.21 -1.60
N TYR A 21 -31.01 -11.23 -1.46
CA TYR A 21 -30.26 -12.38 -0.98
C TYR A 21 -30.73 -12.83 0.42
N LEU A 22 -30.90 -11.90 1.37
CA LEU A 22 -31.37 -12.21 2.71
C LEU A 22 -32.81 -12.74 2.72
N GLN A 23 -33.69 -12.29 1.81
CA GLN A 23 -35.03 -12.82 1.63
C GLN A 23 -35.00 -14.24 1.05
N GLU A 24 -34.15 -14.52 0.08
CA GLU A 24 -34.02 -15.84 -0.53
C GLU A 24 -33.54 -16.89 0.48
N ILE A 25 -32.43 -16.60 1.19
CA ILE A 25 -31.90 -17.53 2.22
C ILE A 25 -32.89 -17.70 3.41
N GLY A 26 -33.75 -16.71 3.66
CA GLY A 26 -34.78 -16.78 4.70
C GLY A 26 -35.89 -17.76 4.41
N ARG A 27 -36.10 -18.13 3.15
CA ARG A 27 -37.13 -19.08 2.68
C ARG A 27 -36.67 -20.54 2.75
N GLU A 28 -35.36 -20.76 2.79
CA GLU A 28 -34.76 -22.09 2.82
C GLU A 28 -35.08 -22.80 4.17
N GLU A 29 -35.47 -24.04 4.09
CA GLU A 29 -35.78 -24.84 5.26
C GLU A 29 -34.53 -25.30 5.99
N LEU A 30 -34.60 -25.42 7.30
CA LEU A 30 -33.52 -25.93 8.13
C LEU A 30 -33.46 -27.45 8.03
N VAL A 31 -32.27 -28.01 7.92
CA VAL A 31 -32.03 -29.46 7.87
C VAL A 31 -32.01 -30.03 9.29
N SER A 32 -32.66 -31.20 9.49
CA SER A 32 -32.61 -31.92 10.77
C SER A 32 -31.24 -32.60 10.97
N PRO A 33 -30.85 -32.93 12.22
CA PRO A 33 -29.58 -33.62 12.46
C PRO A 33 -29.47 -34.99 11.77
N GLU A 34 -30.59 -35.67 11.57
CA GLU A 34 -30.65 -36.95 10.86
C GLU A 34 -30.38 -36.76 9.35
N GLU A 35 -31.02 -35.76 8.76
CA GLU A 35 -30.79 -35.37 7.37
C GLU A 35 -29.38 -34.86 7.13
N GLU A 36 -28.73 -34.15 8.10
CA GLU A 36 -27.32 -33.74 8.01
C GLU A 36 -26.40 -34.95 7.78
N VAL A 37 -26.66 -36.06 8.49
CA VAL A 37 -25.89 -37.30 8.36
C VAL A 37 -26.11 -37.97 6.98
N GLU A 38 -27.36 -38.04 6.53
CA GLU A 38 -27.67 -38.61 5.21
C GLU A 38 -27.02 -37.79 4.07
N LEU A 39 -27.16 -36.46 4.14
CA LEU A 39 -26.55 -35.56 3.16
C LEU A 39 -25.00 -35.67 3.15
N ALA A 40 -24.37 -35.75 4.33
CA ALA A 40 -22.92 -35.92 4.44
C ALA A 40 -22.46 -37.24 3.81
N GLN A 41 -23.21 -38.35 3.99
CA GLN A 41 -22.89 -39.62 3.34
C GLN A 41 -23.02 -39.56 1.79
N ARG A 42 -24.02 -38.82 1.29
CA ARG A 42 -24.21 -38.59 -0.14
C ARG A 42 -23.09 -37.72 -0.73
N ILE A 43 -22.71 -36.64 -0.02
CA ILE A 43 -21.58 -35.75 -0.42
C ILE A 43 -20.28 -36.54 -0.53
N ARG A 44 -20.02 -37.46 0.41
CA ARG A 44 -18.83 -38.33 0.35
C ARG A 44 -18.82 -39.26 -0.89
N LYS A 45 -19.97 -39.55 -1.46
CA LYS A 45 -20.14 -40.31 -2.71
C LYS A 45 -20.05 -39.41 -3.96
N GLY A 46 -19.88 -38.13 -3.80
CA GLY A 46 -19.75 -37.15 -4.89
C GLY A 46 -21.08 -36.52 -5.37
N ASP A 47 -22.14 -36.59 -4.54
CA ASP A 47 -23.46 -36.04 -4.89
C ASP A 47 -23.47 -34.51 -4.70
N GLN A 48 -23.57 -33.79 -5.80
CA GLN A 48 -23.59 -32.32 -5.84
C GLN A 48 -24.93 -31.74 -5.31
N GLU A 49 -26.04 -32.40 -5.55
CA GLU A 49 -27.36 -31.95 -5.06
C GLU A 49 -27.43 -31.98 -3.53
N ALA A 50 -26.82 -32.99 -2.92
CA ALA A 50 -26.70 -33.08 -1.47
C ALA A 50 -25.82 -31.97 -0.90
N LEU A 51 -24.72 -31.61 -1.58
CA LEU A 51 -23.83 -30.50 -1.22
C LEU A 51 -24.57 -29.16 -1.27
N GLU A 52 -25.32 -28.91 -2.34
CA GLU A 52 -26.13 -27.70 -2.47
C GLU A 52 -27.20 -27.62 -1.38
N LYS A 53 -27.93 -28.69 -1.12
CA LYS A 53 -28.98 -28.72 -0.08
C LYS A 53 -28.40 -28.40 1.30
N LEU A 54 -27.27 -29.04 1.67
CA LEU A 54 -26.63 -28.81 2.96
C LEU A 54 -26.11 -27.39 3.10
N THR A 55 -25.50 -26.84 2.04
CA THR A 55 -24.98 -25.47 2.05
C THR A 55 -26.08 -24.42 2.11
N ARG A 56 -27.13 -24.54 1.29
CA ARG A 56 -28.27 -23.61 1.29
C ARG A 56 -28.94 -23.49 2.65
N ALA A 57 -29.20 -24.63 3.32
CA ALA A 57 -29.79 -24.64 4.65
C ALA A 57 -28.98 -23.90 5.73
N ASN A 58 -27.65 -23.77 5.51
CA ASN A 58 -26.72 -23.15 6.46
C ASN A 58 -26.27 -21.74 6.11
N LEU A 59 -26.69 -21.15 4.98
CA LEU A 59 -26.29 -19.78 4.54
C LEU A 59 -26.65 -18.72 5.60
N ARG A 60 -27.79 -18.86 6.28
CA ARG A 60 -28.22 -17.95 7.38
C ARG A 60 -27.18 -17.87 8.49
N PHE A 61 -26.55 -19.01 8.78
CA PHE A 61 -25.50 -19.06 9.79
C PHE A 61 -24.24 -18.31 9.37
N VAL A 62 -23.84 -18.41 8.09
CA VAL A 62 -22.71 -17.65 7.54
C VAL A 62 -22.92 -16.15 7.71
N VAL A 63 -24.13 -15.64 7.43
CA VAL A 63 -24.46 -14.23 7.65
C VAL A 63 -24.26 -13.81 9.11
N SER A 64 -24.66 -14.67 10.06
CA SER A 64 -24.48 -14.38 11.49
C SER A 64 -23.00 -14.30 11.90
N VAL A 65 -22.16 -15.12 11.28
CA VAL A 65 -20.70 -15.08 11.52
C VAL A 65 -20.07 -13.87 10.83
N ALA A 66 -20.42 -13.61 9.56
CA ALA A 66 -19.89 -12.50 8.77
C ALA A 66 -20.15 -11.13 9.42
N LYS A 67 -21.31 -10.94 10.05
CA LYS A 67 -21.64 -9.72 10.80
C LYS A 67 -20.63 -9.35 11.89
N GLN A 68 -19.95 -10.34 12.49
CA GLN A 68 -18.95 -10.07 13.54
C GLN A 68 -17.67 -9.44 13.01
N TYR A 69 -17.46 -9.51 11.70
CA TYR A 69 -16.26 -9.00 11.00
C TYR A 69 -16.54 -7.74 10.17
N GLN A 70 -17.70 -7.12 10.32
CA GLN A 70 -18.03 -5.85 9.67
C GLN A 70 -17.05 -4.74 10.09
N ASN A 71 -16.90 -3.73 9.25
CA ASN A 71 -16.05 -2.54 9.47
C ASN A 71 -14.54 -2.83 9.59
N GLN A 72 -14.08 -3.96 9.08
CA GLN A 72 -12.66 -4.32 9.07
C GLN A 72 -11.97 -4.11 7.71
N GLY A 73 -12.65 -3.49 6.74
CA GLY A 73 -12.11 -3.15 5.42
C GLY A 73 -12.72 -3.90 4.25
N LEU A 74 -13.67 -4.83 4.49
CA LEU A 74 -14.49 -5.46 3.46
C LEU A 74 -15.97 -5.17 3.69
N SER A 75 -16.74 -5.12 2.60
CA SER A 75 -18.18 -4.97 2.64
C SER A 75 -18.87 -6.24 3.21
N LEU A 76 -20.07 -6.10 3.77
CA LEU A 76 -20.80 -7.25 4.27
C LEU A 76 -21.12 -8.30 3.20
N PRO A 77 -21.52 -7.94 1.96
CA PRO A 77 -21.68 -8.90 0.87
C PRO A 77 -20.41 -9.71 0.58
N ASP A 78 -19.24 -9.06 0.55
CA ASP A 78 -17.98 -9.74 0.29
C ASP A 78 -17.62 -10.72 1.42
N LEU A 79 -17.81 -10.32 2.69
CA LEU A 79 -17.61 -11.18 3.84
C LEU A 79 -18.54 -12.41 3.82
N ILE A 80 -19.79 -12.25 3.38
CA ILE A 80 -20.74 -13.36 3.23
C ILE A 80 -20.27 -14.30 2.12
N ASN A 81 -19.85 -13.78 0.97
CA ASN A 81 -19.37 -14.59 -0.15
C ASN A 81 -18.14 -15.43 0.23
N GLU A 82 -17.16 -14.81 0.88
CA GLU A 82 -15.98 -15.51 1.39
C GLU A 82 -16.34 -16.54 2.48
N GLY A 83 -17.29 -16.20 3.34
CA GLY A 83 -17.85 -17.14 4.33
C GLY A 83 -18.54 -18.32 3.68
N ASN A 84 -19.30 -18.12 2.59
CA ASN A 84 -19.95 -19.18 1.82
C ASN A 84 -18.93 -20.12 1.16
N LEU A 85 -17.81 -19.60 0.65
CA LEU A 85 -16.70 -20.43 0.17
C LEU A 85 -16.12 -21.30 1.29
N GLY A 86 -16.00 -20.75 2.49
CA GLY A 86 -15.60 -21.51 3.69
C GLY A 86 -16.60 -22.60 4.05
N LEU A 87 -17.91 -22.32 3.95
CA LEU A 87 -18.98 -23.27 4.21
C LEU A 87 -18.96 -24.45 3.23
N ILE A 88 -18.74 -24.20 1.92
CA ILE A 88 -18.65 -25.25 0.90
C ILE A 88 -17.45 -26.17 1.19
N LYS A 89 -16.28 -25.59 1.48
CA LYS A 89 -15.08 -26.38 1.87
C LYS A 89 -15.33 -27.22 3.14
N ALA A 90 -16.11 -26.69 4.07
CA ALA A 90 -16.49 -27.42 5.28
C ALA A 90 -17.41 -28.61 4.95
N ALA A 91 -18.39 -28.42 4.06
CA ALA A 91 -19.32 -29.48 3.67
C ALA A 91 -18.61 -30.64 2.94
N GLU A 92 -17.63 -30.35 2.09
CA GLU A 92 -16.82 -31.37 1.43
C GLU A 92 -15.96 -32.22 2.37
N LYS A 93 -15.51 -31.61 3.49
CA LYS A 93 -14.58 -32.23 4.45
C LYS A 93 -15.26 -32.71 5.74
N PHE A 94 -16.53 -32.55 5.84
CA PHE A 94 -17.29 -32.96 7.04
C PHE A 94 -17.32 -34.46 7.20
N ASP A 95 -17.10 -34.92 8.46
CA ASP A 95 -17.13 -36.33 8.84
C ASP A 95 -18.24 -36.58 9.88
N GLU A 96 -19.33 -37.17 9.43
CA GLU A 96 -20.52 -37.48 10.22
C GLU A 96 -20.26 -38.52 11.30
N THR A 97 -19.20 -39.35 11.16
CA THR A 97 -18.91 -40.45 12.13
C THR A 97 -18.50 -39.92 13.50
N ARG A 98 -18.07 -38.65 13.58
CA ARG A 98 -17.64 -38.02 14.83
C ARG A 98 -18.75 -37.56 15.75
N GLY A 99 -20.02 -37.65 15.34
CA GLY A 99 -21.19 -37.34 16.16
C GLY A 99 -21.38 -35.85 16.51
N PHE A 100 -20.69 -34.94 15.83
CA PHE A 100 -20.86 -33.48 16.01
C PHE A 100 -21.77 -32.89 14.94
N LYS A 101 -22.52 -31.85 15.30
CA LYS A 101 -23.32 -31.10 14.33
C LYS A 101 -22.45 -30.43 13.28
N PHE A 102 -22.88 -30.39 12.03
CA PHE A 102 -22.19 -29.76 10.92
C PHE A 102 -21.77 -28.30 11.21
N ILE A 103 -22.68 -27.51 11.80
CA ILE A 103 -22.41 -26.09 12.16
C ILE A 103 -21.18 -25.93 13.07
N SER A 104 -20.99 -26.86 14.03
CA SER A 104 -19.84 -26.78 14.97
C SER A 104 -18.50 -26.97 14.28
N TYR A 105 -18.46 -27.70 13.18
CA TYR A 105 -17.29 -27.85 12.32
C TYR A 105 -17.18 -26.74 11.32
N ALA A 106 -18.25 -26.36 10.64
CA ALA A 106 -18.29 -25.34 9.61
C ALA A 106 -17.86 -23.96 10.10
N VAL A 107 -18.14 -23.59 11.34
CA VAL A 107 -17.73 -22.32 11.96
C VAL A 107 -16.24 -22.04 11.81
N TRP A 108 -15.40 -23.06 11.94
CA TRP A 108 -13.95 -22.91 11.82
C TRP A 108 -13.51 -22.57 10.40
N TRP A 109 -14.11 -23.22 9.41
CA TRP A 109 -13.83 -22.98 7.99
C TRP A 109 -14.36 -21.61 7.54
N ILE A 110 -15.57 -21.25 7.96
CA ILE A 110 -16.17 -19.94 7.68
C ILE A 110 -15.27 -18.82 8.22
N ARG A 111 -14.87 -18.91 9.50
CA ARG A 111 -13.96 -17.93 10.10
C ARG A 111 -12.62 -17.87 9.40
N GLN A 112 -12.04 -19.01 9.09
CA GLN A 112 -10.74 -19.09 8.43
C GLN A 112 -10.79 -18.41 7.06
N SER A 113 -11.85 -18.69 6.28
CA SER A 113 -12.03 -18.06 4.96
C SER A 113 -12.21 -16.55 5.07
N ILE A 114 -13.07 -16.08 5.99
CA ILE A 114 -13.29 -14.64 6.22
C ILE A 114 -12.00 -13.94 6.69
N LEU A 115 -11.26 -14.51 7.64
CA LEU A 115 -10.00 -13.91 8.12
C LEU A 115 -8.92 -13.91 7.06
N GLN A 116 -8.85 -14.93 6.21
CA GLN A 116 -7.95 -14.97 5.07
C GLN A 116 -8.31 -13.87 4.07
N ALA A 117 -9.57 -13.72 3.70
CA ALA A 117 -10.03 -12.68 2.79
C ALA A 117 -9.75 -11.28 3.35
N LEU A 118 -10.01 -11.04 4.65
CA LEU A 118 -9.66 -9.79 5.31
C LEU A 118 -8.16 -9.49 5.24
N ALA A 119 -7.31 -10.49 5.46
CA ALA A 119 -5.86 -10.29 5.39
C ALA A 119 -5.36 -10.01 3.97
N GLU A 120 -6.02 -10.58 2.95
CA GLU A 120 -5.60 -10.48 1.54
C GLU A 120 -6.22 -9.31 0.79
N GLN A 121 -7.46 -8.94 1.10
CA GLN A 121 -8.27 -8.04 0.25
C GLN A 121 -8.67 -6.74 0.96
N SER A 122 -8.52 -6.62 2.29
CA SER A 122 -8.98 -5.43 3.03
C SER A 122 -8.13 -4.16 2.80
N ARG A 123 -6.96 -4.31 2.18
CA ARG A 123 -6.00 -3.21 1.94
C ARG A 123 -5.87 -2.93 0.45
N ILE A 124 -5.76 -1.66 0.06
CA ILE A 124 -5.47 -1.25 -1.31
C ILE A 124 -4.13 -1.83 -1.77
N VAL A 125 -3.09 -1.74 -0.93
CA VAL A 125 -1.82 -2.41 -1.16
C VAL A 125 -1.80 -3.69 -0.34
N ARG A 126 -1.82 -4.84 -1.03
CA ARG A 126 -1.81 -6.17 -0.42
C ARG A 126 -0.54 -6.41 0.40
N LEU A 127 -0.69 -6.92 1.61
CA LEU A 127 0.40 -7.40 2.45
C LEU A 127 0.44 -8.93 2.49
N PRO A 128 1.65 -9.54 2.54
CA PRO A 128 1.78 -10.98 2.77
C PRO A 128 1.17 -11.39 4.12
N LEU A 129 0.57 -12.58 4.19
CA LEU A 129 -0.07 -13.11 5.40
C LEU A 129 0.86 -13.12 6.62
N ASN A 130 2.15 -13.39 6.41
CA ASN A 130 3.16 -13.38 7.48
C ASN A 130 3.32 -11.99 8.10
N GLN A 131 3.28 -10.92 7.30
CA GLN A 131 3.35 -9.54 7.80
C GLN A 131 2.07 -9.15 8.53
N VAL A 132 0.91 -9.53 8.00
CA VAL A 132 -0.38 -9.33 8.70
C VAL A 132 -0.40 -10.04 10.04
N GLY A 133 0.12 -11.27 10.09
CA GLY A 133 0.26 -12.04 11.34
C GLY A 133 1.19 -11.34 12.36
N SER A 134 2.32 -10.83 11.91
CA SER A 134 3.26 -10.06 12.75
C SER A 134 2.62 -8.76 13.25
N LEU A 135 1.93 -8.03 12.38
CA LEU A 135 1.23 -6.79 12.71
C LEU A 135 0.13 -7.02 13.78
N ASN A 136 -0.63 -8.09 13.65
CA ASN A 136 -1.63 -8.46 14.65
C ASN A 136 -1.00 -8.80 16.02
N LYS A 137 0.17 -9.47 16.04
CA LYS A 137 0.90 -9.74 17.28
C LYS A 137 1.41 -8.44 17.92
N ILE A 138 1.98 -7.54 17.12
CA ILE A 138 2.48 -6.23 17.56
C ILE A 138 1.32 -5.42 18.15
N ASN A 139 0.20 -5.28 17.45
CA ASN A 139 -0.97 -4.52 17.93
C ASN A 139 -1.54 -5.09 19.24
N LYS A 140 -1.55 -6.43 19.38
CA LYS A 140 -2.00 -7.08 20.61
C LYS A 140 -1.06 -6.83 21.78
N ALA A 141 0.25 -6.85 21.54
CA ALA A 141 1.25 -6.54 22.57
C ALA A 141 1.22 -5.06 22.96
N LEU A 142 1.07 -4.17 21.97
CA LEU A 142 0.92 -2.74 22.17
C LEU A 142 -0.27 -2.42 23.07
N GLY A 143 -1.46 -2.96 22.74
CA GLY A 143 -2.65 -2.75 23.57
C GLY A 143 -2.54 -3.34 24.99
N LYS A 144 -1.80 -4.46 25.15
CA LYS A 144 -1.55 -5.02 26.47
C LYS A 144 -0.61 -4.14 27.30
N PHE A 145 0.47 -3.65 26.68
CA PHE A 145 1.44 -2.78 27.32
C PHE A 145 0.82 -1.44 27.73
N GLU A 146 0.02 -0.82 26.82
CA GLU A 146 -0.70 0.43 27.15
C GLU A 146 -1.66 0.25 28.33
N GLN A 147 -2.32 -0.90 28.43
CA GLN A 147 -3.22 -1.20 29.53
C GLN A 147 -2.48 -1.40 30.87
N GLU A 148 -1.24 -1.93 30.85
CA GLU A 148 -0.43 -2.18 32.04
C GLU A 148 0.39 -0.96 32.50
N HIS A 149 0.86 -0.12 31.53
CA HIS A 149 1.85 0.94 31.83
C HIS A 149 1.33 2.36 31.49
N GLU A 150 0.12 2.52 30.97
CA GLU A 150 -0.50 3.81 30.60
C GLU A 150 0.35 4.68 29.64
N ARG A 151 1.28 4.07 28.90
CA ARG A 151 2.14 4.69 27.89
C ARG A 151 2.37 3.77 26.69
N GLN A 152 2.81 4.34 25.57
CA GLN A 152 3.23 3.54 24.43
C GLN A 152 4.59 2.86 24.67
N PRO A 153 4.74 1.60 24.26
CA PRO A 153 6.01 0.88 24.34
C PRO A 153 7.02 1.38 23.31
N SER A 154 8.30 1.29 23.63
CA SER A 154 9.38 1.46 22.66
C SER A 154 9.49 0.24 21.75
N THR A 155 10.19 0.39 20.61
CA THR A 155 10.45 -0.75 19.71
C THR A 155 11.27 -1.85 20.36
N GLU A 156 12.13 -1.52 21.34
CA GLU A 156 12.94 -2.44 22.13
C GLU A 156 12.06 -3.25 23.08
N GLU A 157 11.19 -2.59 23.84
CA GLU A 157 10.25 -3.24 24.76
C GLU A 157 9.29 -4.20 24.01
N LEU A 158 8.84 -3.78 22.81
CA LEU A 158 8.02 -4.66 21.96
C LEU A 158 8.82 -5.89 21.48
N ALA A 159 10.11 -5.71 21.16
CA ALA A 159 10.98 -6.80 20.72
C ALA A 159 11.15 -7.85 21.82
N GLU A 160 11.34 -7.43 23.06
CA GLU A 160 11.43 -8.31 24.22
C GLU A 160 10.12 -9.05 24.51
N MET A 161 8.96 -8.37 24.36
CA MET A 161 7.64 -8.98 24.61
C MET A 161 7.23 -10.03 23.58
N ILE A 162 7.61 -9.86 22.32
CA ILE A 162 7.11 -10.68 21.19
C ILE A 162 8.15 -11.66 20.68
N ASP A 163 9.42 -11.52 21.10
CA ASP A 163 10.56 -12.30 20.59
C ASP A 163 10.77 -12.14 19.07
N ILE A 164 10.67 -10.88 18.60
CA ILE A 164 10.90 -10.51 17.21
C ILE A 164 12.01 -9.44 17.16
N PRO A 165 12.97 -9.52 16.22
CA PRO A 165 14.04 -8.51 16.09
C PRO A 165 13.46 -7.10 15.91
N GLN A 166 14.09 -6.11 16.57
CA GLN A 166 13.68 -4.71 16.57
C GLN A 166 13.52 -4.12 15.16
N ASP A 167 14.45 -4.43 14.24
CA ASP A 167 14.39 -3.96 12.85
C ASP A 167 13.11 -4.41 12.14
N LYS A 168 12.69 -5.68 12.35
CA LYS A 168 11.45 -6.21 11.76
C LYS A 168 10.20 -5.55 12.34
N ILE A 169 10.22 -5.18 13.62
CA ILE A 169 9.12 -4.47 14.25
C ILE A 169 9.02 -3.06 13.65
N ALA A 170 10.15 -2.34 13.55
CA ALA A 170 10.19 -1.01 12.95
C ALA A 170 9.68 -1.02 11.49
N ASP A 171 10.11 -1.97 10.68
CA ASP A 171 9.65 -2.13 9.30
C ASP A 171 8.16 -2.47 9.23
N THR A 172 7.69 -3.39 10.09
CA THR A 172 6.27 -3.75 10.13
C THR A 172 5.40 -2.56 10.55
N MET A 173 5.85 -1.75 11.50
CA MET A 173 5.14 -0.54 11.94
C MET A 173 5.08 0.54 10.85
N ARG A 174 6.14 0.73 10.06
CA ARG A 174 6.14 1.65 8.91
C ARG A 174 5.07 1.29 7.88
N VAL A 175 4.87 0.00 7.64
CA VAL A 175 3.90 -0.52 6.64
C VAL A 175 2.49 -0.65 7.24
N SER A 176 2.32 -0.47 8.56
CA SER A 176 1.05 -0.68 9.26
C SER A 176 -0.04 0.34 8.90
N GLY A 177 0.34 1.55 8.46
CA GLY A 177 -0.57 2.64 8.14
C GLY A 177 -1.69 2.23 7.18
N ARG A 178 -2.90 2.73 7.41
CA ARG A 178 -4.02 2.64 6.46
C ARG A 178 -3.96 3.79 5.49
N HIS A 179 -4.44 3.56 4.27
CA HIS A 179 -4.58 4.59 3.25
C HIS A 179 -5.67 5.58 3.67
N VAL A 180 -5.42 6.85 3.38
CA VAL A 180 -6.39 7.93 3.52
C VAL A 180 -6.73 8.42 2.12
N SER A 181 -8.00 8.71 1.85
CA SER A 181 -8.41 9.31 0.58
C SER A 181 -7.90 10.73 0.50
N VAL A 182 -7.27 11.08 -0.61
CA VAL A 182 -6.78 12.44 -0.88
C VAL A 182 -7.92 13.39 -1.20
N ASP A 183 -9.00 12.86 -1.79
CA ASP A 183 -10.20 13.62 -2.16
C ASP A 183 -11.24 13.71 -1.05
N ALA A 184 -11.02 13.02 0.09
CA ALA A 184 -11.97 13.08 1.19
C ALA A 184 -11.95 14.47 1.85
N PRO A 185 -13.13 15.09 2.09
CA PRO A 185 -13.20 16.36 2.82
C PRO A 185 -12.74 16.19 4.27
N PHE A 186 -12.11 17.21 4.85
CA PHE A 186 -11.70 17.19 6.25
C PHE A 186 -12.89 17.21 7.21
N VAL A 187 -13.96 17.90 6.84
CA VAL A 187 -15.21 18.00 7.59
C VAL A 187 -16.36 17.73 6.63
N GLU A 188 -17.35 16.96 7.06
CA GLU A 188 -18.56 16.72 6.25
C GLU A 188 -19.26 18.03 5.93
N GLY A 189 -19.40 18.34 4.63
CA GLY A 189 -20.02 19.56 4.11
C GLY A 189 -19.07 20.68 3.74
N GLU A 190 -17.76 20.49 3.85
CA GLU A 190 -16.75 21.39 3.29
C GLU A 190 -16.16 20.81 1.98
N ASP A 191 -15.81 21.72 1.06
CA ASP A 191 -15.20 21.33 -0.24
C ASP A 191 -13.67 21.13 -0.14
N ASN A 192 -13.05 21.47 1.01
CA ASN A 192 -11.61 21.38 1.21
C ASN A 192 -11.16 19.93 1.41
N SER A 193 -10.29 19.46 0.55
CA SER A 193 -9.71 18.12 0.58
C SER A 193 -8.22 18.13 0.95
N LEU A 194 -7.66 16.96 1.26
CA LEU A 194 -6.23 16.81 1.48
C LEU A 194 -5.42 17.20 0.24
N LEU A 195 -5.98 17.02 -0.96
CA LEU A 195 -5.37 17.39 -2.23
C LEU A 195 -5.06 18.89 -2.32
N ASP A 196 -5.95 19.74 -1.77
CA ASP A 196 -5.80 21.21 -1.81
C ASP A 196 -4.67 21.72 -0.90
N VAL A 197 -4.28 20.91 0.09
CA VAL A 197 -3.23 21.28 1.07
C VAL A 197 -1.86 20.74 0.66
N LEU A 198 -1.81 19.70 -0.17
CA LEU A 198 -0.55 19.08 -0.59
C LEU A 198 0.23 20.02 -1.53
N PRO A 199 1.48 20.42 -1.17
CA PRO A 199 2.30 21.23 -2.05
C PRO A 199 2.72 20.45 -3.28
N ASN A 200 2.64 21.06 -4.45
CA ASN A 200 3.17 20.50 -5.69
C ASN A 200 4.67 20.78 -5.76
N GLU A 201 5.52 19.78 -5.48
CA GLU A 201 6.98 19.91 -5.51
C GLU A 201 7.53 20.05 -6.94
N ASP A 202 6.79 19.62 -7.95
CA ASP A 202 7.18 19.74 -9.36
C ASP A 202 6.93 21.15 -9.92
N SER A 203 6.18 21.99 -9.20
CA SER A 203 5.94 23.37 -9.61
C SER A 203 7.21 24.19 -9.40
N PRO A 204 7.74 24.84 -10.47
CA PRO A 204 8.93 25.67 -10.32
C PRO A 204 8.65 26.83 -9.38
N MET A 205 9.49 27.02 -8.37
CA MET A 205 9.40 28.19 -7.48
C MET A 205 9.47 29.48 -8.33
N ALA A 206 8.74 30.52 -7.90
CA ALA A 206 8.64 31.79 -8.64
C ALA A 206 10.00 32.48 -8.86
N ASP A 207 10.95 32.28 -7.96
CA ASP A 207 12.29 32.84 -7.98
C ASP A 207 13.29 31.99 -8.81
N LYS A 208 12.95 30.73 -9.16
CA LYS A 208 13.84 29.84 -9.91
C LYS A 208 14.20 30.40 -11.29
N GLY A 209 13.25 31.04 -11.97
CA GLY A 209 13.49 31.74 -13.23
C GLY A 209 14.48 32.87 -13.09
N LEU A 210 14.31 33.73 -12.08
CA LEU A 210 15.21 34.88 -11.81
C LEU A 210 16.63 34.40 -11.41
N THR A 211 16.70 33.34 -10.58
CA THR A 211 17.99 32.76 -10.18
C THR A 211 18.74 32.19 -11.39
N ASN A 212 18.07 31.51 -12.30
CA ASN A 212 18.67 30.97 -13.52
C ASN A 212 19.13 32.08 -14.46
N GLU A 213 18.37 33.14 -14.61
CA GLU A 213 18.75 34.30 -15.42
C GLU A 213 19.98 35.03 -14.82
N SER A 214 19.98 35.25 -13.51
CA SER A 214 21.12 35.80 -12.79
C SER A 214 22.37 34.94 -12.93
N LEU A 215 22.25 33.62 -12.80
CA LEU A 215 23.35 32.67 -13.04
C LEU A 215 23.87 32.74 -14.47
N SER A 216 23.00 32.84 -15.46
CA SER A 216 23.39 32.99 -16.87
C SER A 216 24.20 34.24 -17.13
N ILE A 217 23.81 35.38 -16.56
CA ILE A 217 24.53 36.66 -16.63
C ILE A 217 25.91 36.54 -15.98
N GLU A 218 25.99 35.93 -14.79
CA GLU A 218 27.28 35.75 -14.10
C GLU A 218 28.20 34.76 -14.83
N ILE A 219 27.66 33.72 -15.47
CA ILE A 219 28.46 32.83 -16.35
C ILE A 219 29.02 33.63 -17.53
N GLU A 220 28.23 34.46 -18.17
CA GLU A 220 28.72 35.29 -19.28
C GLU A 220 29.82 36.29 -18.86
N ARG A 221 29.66 36.91 -17.68
CA ARG A 221 30.71 37.76 -17.10
C ARG A 221 32.01 36.99 -16.82
N ALA A 222 31.91 35.81 -16.23
CA ALA A 222 33.06 34.95 -15.97
C ALA A 222 33.78 34.53 -17.28
N LEU A 223 33.04 34.27 -18.34
CA LEU A 223 33.58 33.92 -19.64
C LEU A 223 34.31 35.11 -20.33
N GLN A 224 34.04 36.34 -19.93
CA GLN A 224 34.79 37.52 -20.48
C GLN A 224 36.28 37.54 -20.11
N ILE A 225 36.68 36.84 -19.03
CA ILE A 225 38.07 36.70 -18.60
C ILE A 225 38.90 35.86 -19.59
N LEU A 226 38.24 35.03 -20.38
CA LEU A 226 38.85 34.14 -21.36
C LEU A 226 39.13 34.87 -22.68
N THR A 227 40.14 34.40 -23.40
CA THR A 227 40.37 34.85 -24.78
C THR A 227 39.20 34.43 -25.69
N PRO A 228 38.95 35.13 -26.83
CA PRO A 228 37.83 34.77 -27.71
C PRO A 228 37.78 33.28 -28.10
N ARG A 229 38.96 32.72 -28.44
CA ARG A 229 39.06 31.28 -28.79
C ARG A 229 38.81 30.35 -27.62
N GLU A 230 39.32 30.66 -26.43
CA GLU A 230 39.05 29.85 -25.20
C GLU A 230 37.59 29.90 -24.85
N ARG A 231 36.92 31.05 -24.99
CA ARG A 231 35.49 31.26 -24.72
C ARG A 231 34.64 30.45 -25.68
N GLU A 232 34.95 30.47 -26.96
CA GLU A 232 34.19 29.71 -27.96
C GLU A 232 34.27 28.19 -27.71
N ILE A 233 35.45 27.67 -27.41
CA ILE A 233 35.62 26.25 -27.06
C ILE A 233 34.82 25.86 -25.81
N ILE A 234 34.82 26.68 -24.76
CA ILE A 234 34.07 26.42 -23.53
C ILE A 234 32.58 26.51 -23.80
N LYS A 235 32.08 27.51 -24.53
CA LYS A 235 30.68 27.64 -24.89
C LYS A 235 30.18 26.43 -25.68
N SER A 236 30.93 26.01 -26.71
CA SER A 236 30.54 24.85 -27.53
C SER A 236 30.64 23.55 -26.77
N PHE A 237 31.61 23.36 -25.88
CA PHE A 237 31.78 22.12 -25.13
C PHE A 237 30.71 21.93 -24.04
N PHE A 238 30.29 23.00 -23.35
CA PHE A 238 29.27 22.95 -22.29
C PHE A 238 27.87 23.34 -22.78
N GLY A 239 27.68 23.61 -24.06
CA GLY A 239 26.36 23.98 -24.58
C GLY A 239 25.84 25.34 -24.08
N ILE A 240 26.73 26.30 -23.74
CA ILE A 240 26.30 27.59 -23.19
C ILE A 240 25.82 28.50 -24.33
N GLY A 241 24.50 28.59 -24.50
CA GLY A 241 23.86 29.34 -25.58
C GLY A 241 23.93 28.68 -26.96
N CYS A 242 24.43 27.44 -27.05
CA CYS A 242 24.52 26.66 -28.29
C CYS A 242 24.33 25.16 -27.94
N GLN A 243 24.21 24.31 -28.96
CA GLN A 243 24.19 22.88 -28.75
C GLN A 243 25.56 22.38 -28.27
N GLU A 244 25.58 21.44 -27.32
CA GLU A 244 26.79 20.79 -26.83
C GLU A 244 27.48 20.03 -27.96
N MET A 245 28.79 20.19 -28.08
CA MET A 245 29.62 19.57 -29.11
C MET A 245 30.76 18.76 -28.51
N THR A 246 31.14 17.69 -29.18
CA THR A 246 32.29 16.87 -28.79
C THR A 246 33.61 17.57 -29.09
N LEU A 247 34.73 17.13 -28.45
CA LEU A 247 36.04 17.71 -28.70
C LEU A 247 36.51 17.54 -30.17
N GLU A 248 36.01 16.53 -30.86
CA GLU A 248 36.30 16.25 -32.27
C GLU A 248 35.56 17.26 -33.17
N GLU A 249 34.28 17.44 -32.98
CA GLU A 249 33.46 18.40 -33.73
C GLU A 249 33.94 19.85 -33.54
N ILE A 250 34.36 20.20 -32.31
CA ILE A 250 34.95 21.51 -32.04
C ILE A 250 36.29 21.65 -32.75
N GLY A 251 37.06 20.57 -32.82
CA GLY A 251 38.34 20.54 -33.57
C GLY A 251 38.15 20.78 -35.07
N GLU A 252 37.17 20.09 -35.67
CA GLU A 252 36.83 20.29 -37.10
C GLU A 252 36.32 21.71 -37.38
N ARG A 253 35.51 22.27 -36.49
CA ARG A 253 34.98 23.64 -36.64
C ARG A 253 36.04 24.73 -36.55
N LEU A 254 37.11 24.52 -35.76
CA LEU A 254 38.16 25.52 -35.49
C LEU A 254 39.51 25.20 -36.17
N ASP A 255 39.56 24.19 -37.03
CA ASP A 255 40.77 23.67 -37.69
C ASP A 255 41.89 23.32 -36.68
N LEU A 256 41.51 22.62 -35.59
CA LEU A 256 42.41 22.20 -34.53
C LEU A 256 42.35 20.68 -34.31
N THR A 257 43.44 20.12 -33.84
CA THR A 257 43.42 18.70 -33.41
C THR A 257 42.64 18.55 -32.09
N ARG A 258 41.97 17.41 -31.90
CA ARG A 258 41.24 17.04 -30.67
C ARG A 258 42.07 17.29 -29.41
N GLU A 259 43.34 16.92 -29.42
CA GLU A 259 44.25 17.11 -28.29
C GLU A 259 44.51 18.58 -28.00
N ARG A 260 44.61 19.40 -29.06
CA ARG A 260 44.78 20.84 -28.89
C ARG A 260 43.56 21.50 -28.29
N VAL A 261 42.37 21.10 -28.70
CA VAL A 261 41.11 21.56 -28.11
C VAL A 261 41.06 21.19 -26.62
N ARG A 262 41.43 19.94 -26.26
CA ARG A 262 41.51 19.49 -24.88
C ARG A 262 42.45 20.36 -24.02
N GLN A 263 43.66 20.65 -24.53
CA GLN A 263 44.64 21.51 -23.84
C GLN A 263 44.10 22.92 -23.59
N ILE A 264 43.44 23.50 -24.61
CA ILE A 264 42.87 24.85 -24.51
C ILE A 264 41.71 24.83 -23.49
N LYS A 265 40.83 23.84 -23.53
CA LYS A 265 39.74 23.64 -22.55
C LYS A 265 40.28 23.58 -21.14
N GLU A 266 41.27 22.72 -20.87
CA GLU A 266 41.85 22.59 -19.53
C GLU A 266 42.50 23.90 -19.04
N LYS A 267 43.19 24.59 -19.91
CA LYS A 267 43.80 25.92 -19.60
C LYS A 267 42.70 26.94 -19.27
N ALA A 268 41.61 26.97 -20.03
CA ALA A 268 40.48 27.85 -19.80
C ALA A 268 39.80 27.56 -18.47
N ILE A 269 39.53 26.27 -18.16
CA ILE A 269 38.96 25.85 -16.88
C ILE A 269 39.86 26.25 -15.70
N ARG A 270 41.21 26.10 -15.83
CA ARG A 270 42.14 26.55 -14.77
C ARG A 270 42.09 28.06 -14.55
N LYS A 271 41.86 28.85 -15.60
CA LYS A 271 41.66 30.30 -15.46
C LYS A 271 40.36 30.65 -14.73
N LEU A 272 39.27 29.95 -15.05
CA LEU A 272 37.95 30.13 -14.41
C LEU A 272 37.93 29.66 -12.93
N LYS A 273 38.75 28.67 -12.58
CA LYS A 273 38.87 28.19 -11.16
C LYS A 273 39.57 29.20 -10.24
N LYS A 274 40.20 30.26 -10.75
CA LYS A 274 40.81 31.27 -9.88
C LYS A 274 39.77 31.96 -9.00
N PRO A 275 40.10 32.29 -7.74
CA PRO A 275 39.17 32.85 -6.77
C PRO A 275 38.40 34.10 -7.25
N SER A 276 39.05 34.92 -8.11
CA SER A 276 38.45 36.13 -8.67
C SER A 276 37.25 35.86 -9.60
N ALA A 277 37.25 34.72 -10.31
CA ALA A 277 36.17 34.34 -11.22
C ALA A 277 35.16 33.38 -10.59
N SER A 278 35.61 32.54 -9.64
CA SER A 278 34.80 31.46 -9.10
C SER A 278 33.99 31.84 -7.85
N LYS A 279 34.31 32.98 -7.18
CA LYS A 279 33.67 33.32 -5.90
C LYS A 279 32.17 33.56 -6.03
N LEU A 280 31.74 34.28 -7.06
CA LEU A 280 30.31 34.54 -7.32
C LEU A 280 29.58 33.29 -7.80
N LEU A 281 30.20 32.47 -8.67
CA LEU A 281 29.59 31.25 -9.17
C LEU A 281 29.36 30.17 -8.07
N LYS A 282 30.22 30.19 -7.03
CA LYS A 282 30.07 29.27 -5.90
C LYS A 282 28.81 29.55 -5.05
N SER A 283 28.36 30.81 -4.98
CA SER A 283 27.14 31.14 -4.22
C SER A 283 25.86 30.57 -4.82
N TYR A 284 25.88 30.12 -6.09
CA TYR A 284 24.75 29.45 -6.74
C TYR A 284 24.75 27.92 -6.58
N LEU A 285 25.80 27.36 -5.96
CA LEU A 285 25.89 25.91 -5.74
C LEU A 285 25.36 25.48 -4.36
N GLY A 286 24.98 26.42 -3.50
CA GLY A 286 24.55 26.21 -2.12
C GLY A 286 25.68 26.27 -1.13
#